data_1d86c9d6051f4678b2ab0755c41666b1
#
_entry.id   1d86c9d6051f4678b2ab0755c41666b1
#
_cell.length_a   1.000
_cell.length_b   1.000
_cell.length_c   1.000
_cell.angle_alpha   90.00
_cell.angle_beta   90.00
_cell.angle_gamma   90.00
#
_symmetry.space_group_name_H-M   'P 1'
#
loop_
_entity.id
_entity.type
_entity.pdbx_description
1 polymer ?
#
loop_
_entity_poly.entity_id
_entity_poly.type
_entity_poly.pdbx_seq_one_letter_code
_entity_poly.pdbx_strand_id
1 'polypeptide(L)'
;MNRDEMYLSLGVSDKVLQFGEAVLDELKPRFAGIEEIAELNQAKVIGAMQKNRVNATHFAASTGYGYDDEGRDNLERVYASAFHTEAALVRPQITCGTHALAIALSANLLPGDEMLAISGKPYDTLEEVIGLRESPCSLKEYGVSYAQVDLREDGSFDFPAIERALNDKTKLIHIQRSKGYATRPSFSVEEIGQLIAFCKSCKPDIICMVDNLSLIHI
;
A
#
# COMPACT_ATOMS: atom_id res chain seq x y z
N MET A 1 3.65 33.44 -29.33
CA MET A 1 3.11 32.07 -29.59
C MET A 1 2.31 31.68 -28.39
N ASN A 2 1.02 31.47 -28.55
CA ASN A 2 0.16 30.97 -27.49
C ASN A 2 0.25 29.45 -27.37
N ARG A 3 -0.48 28.84 -26.39
CA ARG A 3 -0.46 27.40 -26.15
C ARG A 3 -0.89 26.59 -27.38
N ASP A 4 -1.92 26.99 -28.06
CA ASP A 4 -2.50 26.28 -29.19
C ASP A 4 -1.57 26.33 -30.40
N GLU A 5 -0.99 27.51 -30.68
CA GLU A 5 0.04 27.67 -31.68
C GLU A 5 1.26 26.75 -31.42
N MET A 6 1.63 26.57 -30.15
CA MET A 6 2.70 25.66 -29.76
C MET A 6 2.36 24.22 -30.12
N TYR A 7 1.16 23.74 -29.71
CA TYR A 7 0.74 22.36 -30.02
C TYR A 7 0.64 22.11 -31.54
N LEU A 8 0.11 23.07 -32.30
CA LEU A 8 0.04 22.99 -33.74
C LEU A 8 1.44 22.92 -34.37
N SER A 9 2.40 23.69 -33.85
CA SER A 9 3.79 23.64 -34.33
C SER A 9 4.50 22.30 -34.06
N LEU A 10 4.03 21.57 -33.04
CA LEU A 10 4.50 20.22 -32.69
C LEU A 10 3.79 19.12 -33.49
N GLY A 11 2.90 19.49 -34.45
CA GLY A 11 2.19 18.54 -35.29
C GLY A 11 0.89 17.99 -34.74
N VAL A 12 0.39 18.54 -33.61
CA VAL A 12 -0.96 18.24 -33.10
C VAL A 12 -1.98 18.92 -34.02
N SER A 13 -2.93 18.15 -34.55
CA SER A 13 -3.97 18.73 -35.41
C SER A 13 -5.03 19.49 -34.60
N ASP A 14 -5.66 20.50 -35.21
CA ASP A 14 -6.78 21.24 -34.60
C ASP A 14 -7.86 20.31 -34.05
N LYS A 15 -8.19 19.25 -34.80
CA LYS A 15 -9.20 18.27 -34.36
C LYS A 15 -8.83 17.56 -33.08
N VAL A 16 -7.58 17.18 -32.92
CA VAL A 16 -7.07 16.52 -31.70
C VAL A 16 -7.05 17.52 -30.54
N LEU A 17 -6.64 18.77 -30.81
CA LEU A 17 -6.62 19.82 -29.80
C LEU A 17 -8.03 20.11 -29.27
N GLN A 18 -9.00 20.33 -30.16
CA GLN A 18 -10.39 20.56 -29.78
C GLN A 18 -11.01 19.37 -29.01
N PHE A 19 -10.72 18.13 -29.43
CA PHE A 19 -11.17 16.95 -28.73
C PHE A 19 -10.58 16.87 -27.32
N GLY A 20 -9.28 17.14 -27.19
CA GLY A 20 -8.61 17.16 -25.87
C GLY A 20 -9.20 18.21 -24.93
N GLU A 21 -9.49 19.43 -25.44
CA GLU A 21 -10.13 20.49 -24.67
C GLU A 21 -11.53 20.08 -24.19
N ALA A 22 -12.34 19.49 -25.06
CA ALA A 22 -13.68 19.04 -24.70
C ALA A 22 -13.63 17.97 -23.59
N VAL A 23 -12.70 17.01 -23.68
CA VAL A 23 -12.50 16.00 -22.64
C VAL A 23 -12.04 16.63 -21.31
N LEU A 24 -11.10 17.58 -21.37
CA LEU A 24 -10.64 18.28 -20.18
C LEU A 24 -11.77 19.08 -19.50
N ASP A 25 -12.62 19.72 -20.29
CA ASP A 25 -13.79 20.46 -19.77
C ASP A 25 -14.78 19.52 -19.09
N GLU A 26 -15.04 18.35 -19.64
CA GLU A 26 -15.90 17.33 -19.03
C GLU A 26 -15.32 16.81 -17.71
N LEU A 27 -13.99 16.66 -17.62
CA LEU A 27 -13.31 16.14 -16.45
C LEU A 27 -13.04 17.18 -15.34
N LYS A 28 -13.24 18.47 -15.58
CA LYS A 28 -13.02 19.53 -14.58
C LYS A 28 -13.63 19.23 -13.21
N PRO A 29 -14.91 18.80 -13.09
CA PRO A 29 -15.49 18.50 -11.78
C PRO A 29 -14.77 17.36 -11.06
N ARG A 30 -14.28 16.38 -11.82
CA ARG A 30 -13.51 15.25 -11.27
C ARG A 30 -12.15 15.70 -10.77
N PHE A 31 -11.46 16.55 -11.52
CA PHE A 31 -10.17 17.09 -11.11
C PHE A 31 -10.30 17.99 -9.89
N ALA A 32 -11.33 18.84 -9.83
CA ALA A 32 -11.58 19.68 -8.66
C ALA A 32 -11.73 18.85 -7.37
N GLY A 33 -12.45 17.74 -7.41
CA GLY A 33 -12.56 16.84 -6.26
C GLY A 33 -11.22 16.16 -5.88
N ILE A 34 -10.38 15.86 -6.85
CA ILE A 34 -9.03 15.30 -6.59
C ILE A 34 -8.14 16.39 -5.96
N GLU A 35 -8.20 17.62 -6.46
CA GLU A 35 -7.43 18.76 -5.93
C GLU A 35 -7.81 19.08 -4.48
N GLU A 36 -9.09 19.04 -4.13
CA GLU A 36 -9.57 19.24 -2.76
C GLU A 36 -8.98 18.18 -1.80
N ILE A 37 -9.00 16.91 -2.20
CA ILE A 37 -8.38 15.82 -1.43
C ILE A 37 -6.86 16.00 -1.32
N ALA A 38 -6.21 16.40 -2.40
CA ALA A 38 -4.77 16.65 -2.42
C ALA A 38 -4.37 17.79 -1.48
N GLU A 39 -5.13 18.90 -1.48
CA GLU A 39 -4.92 20.04 -0.56
C GLU A 39 -5.04 19.61 0.90
N LEU A 40 -6.10 18.87 1.25
CA LEU A 40 -6.29 18.35 2.59
C LEU A 40 -5.12 17.44 3.04
N ASN A 41 -4.70 16.52 2.19
CA ASN A 41 -3.58 15.62 2.49
C ASN A 41 -2.25 16.38 2.59
N GLN A 42 -2.02 17.39 1.77
CA GLN A 42 -0.83 18.23 1.86
C GLN A 42 -0.80 18.99 3.20
N ALA A 43 -1.93 19.58 3.59
CA ALA A 43 -2.05 20.28 4.89
C ALA A 43 -1.80 19.32 6.07
N LYS A 44 -2.29 18.08 5.98
CA LYS A 44 -2.08 17.02 6.96
C LYS A 44 -0.58 16.67 7.10
N VAL A 45 0.13 16.53 5.98
CA VAL A 45 1.58 16.24 5.99
C VAL A 45 2.37 17.42 6.57
N ILE A 46 2.05 18.67 6.16
CA ILE A 46 2.68 19.87 6.71
C ILE A 46 2.43 19.96 8.23
N GLY A 47 1.22 19.67 8.69
CA GLY A 47 0.88 19.62 10.11
C GLY A 47 1.69 18.57 10.87
N ALA A 48 1.90 17.40 10.27
CA ALA A 48 2.75 16.36 10.85
C ALA A 48 4.23 16.82 10.93
N MET A 49 4.75 17.50 9.91
CA MET A 49 6.10 18.07 9.93
C MET A 49 6.25 19.14 11.02
N GLN A 50 5.27 20.02 11.17
CA GLN A 50 5.25 21.06 12.22
C GLN A 50 5.19 20.42 13.63
N LYS A 51 4.30 19.44 13.83
CA LYS A 51 4.17 18.72 15.10
C LYS A 51 5.50 18.08 15.52
N ASN A 52 6.24 17.52 14.57
CA ASN A 52 7.54 16.88 14.81
C ASN A 52 8.73 17.86 14.64
N ARG A 53 8.47 19.17 14.55
CA ARG A 53 9.48 20.23 14.52
C ARG A 53 10.56 20.03 13.47
N VAL A 54 10.18 19.60 12.27
CA VAL A 54 11.11 19.42 11.16
C VAL A 54 11.84 20.74 10.89
N ASN A 55 13.18 20.66 10.83
CA ASN A 55 14.06 21.81 10.61
C ASN A 55 15.33 21.40 9.84
N ALA A 56 16.20 22.35 9.56
CA ALA A 56 17.38 22.15 8.72
C ALA A 56 18.36 21.07 9.26
N THR A 57 18.41 20.82 10.57
CA THR A 57 19.32 19.81 11.15
C THR A 57 18.95 18.41 10.75
N HIS A 58 17.65 18.12 10.50
CA HIS A 58 17.18 16.81 10.05
C HIS A 58 17.61 16.45 8.62
N PHE A 59 18.11 17.42 7.86
CA PHE A 59 18.65 17.21 6.50
C PHE A 59 20.18 17.16 6.47
N ALA A 60 20.83 17.25 7.64
CA ALA A 60 22.27 17.10 7.73
C ALA A 60 22.70 15.65 7.46
N ALA A 61 23.87 15.47 6.86
CA ALA A 61 24.43 14.15 6.64
C ALA A 61 24.71 13.45 7.99
N SER A 62 24.44 12.13 8.04
CA SER A 62 24.76 11.27 9.17
C SER A 62 25.76 10.20 8.78
N THR A 63 26.27 9.44 9.75
CA THR A 63 27.20 8.33 9.50
C THR A 63 26.57 7.16 8.76
N GLY A 64 25.25 7.06 8.75
CA GLY A 64 24.53 5.96 8.13
C GLY A 64 24.41 4.69 8.99
N TYR A 65 25.06 4.65 10.15
CA TYR A 65 25.00 3.49 11.06
C TYR A 65 23.71 3.36 11.85
N GLY A 66 22.83 4.36 11.81
CA GLY A 66 21.53 4.35 12.52
C GLY A 66 21.62 4.67 14.01
N TYR A 67 22.75 5.11 14.50
CA TYR A 67 22.92 5.62 15.86
C TYR A 67 22.71 7.13 15.88
N ASP A 68 21.79 7.60 16.71
CA ASP A 68 21.47 9.03 16.89
C ASP A 68 21.21 9.75 15.54
N ASP A 69 20.50 9.11 14.63
CA ASP A 69 20.16 9.66 13.31
C ASP A 69 18.86 10.45 13.40
N GLU A 70 18.95 11.67 13.93
CA GLU A 70 17.79 12.54 14.17
C GLU A 70 16.91 12.73 12.93
N GLY A 71 17.51 12.84 11.75
CA GLY A 71 16.77 13.05 10.51
C GLY A 71 15.89 11.86 10.16
N ARG A 72 16.44 10.65 10.20
CA ARG A 72 15.70 9.41 9.88
C ARG A 72 14.67 9.10 10.93
N ASP A 73 15.01 9.22 12.21
CA ASP A 73 14.09 8.98 13.30
C ASP A 73 12.93 9.98 13.30
N ASN A 74 13.21 11.25 12.96
CA ASN A 74 12.15 12.25 12.83
C ASN A 74 11.25 12.01 11.61
N LEU A 75 11.81 11.52 10.50
CA LEU A 75 11.02 11.12 9.33
C LEU A 75 9.98 10.05 9.69
N GLU A 76 10.38 9.04 10.46
CA GLU A 76 9.45 7.99 10.93
C GLU A 76 8.36 8.56 11.83
N ARG A 77 8.67 9.52 12.71
CA ARG A 77 7.67 10.23 13.53
C ARG A 77 6.71 11.06 12.67
N VAL A 78 7.20 11.69 11.60
CA VAL A 78 6.35 12.43 10.66
C VAL A 78 5.39 11.48 9.95
N TYR A 79 5.87 10.33 9.45
CA TYR A 79 5.01 9.32 8.85
C TYR A 79 3.97 8.79 9.83
N ALA A 80 4.38 8.39 11.03
CA ALA A 80 3.45 7.93 12.06
C ALA A 80 2.38 9.00 12.38
N SER A 81 2.78 10.27 12.47
CA SER A 81 1.84 11.38 12.70
C SER A 81 0.90 11.62 11.53
N ALA A 82 1.38 11.54 10.28
CA ALA A 82 0.58 11.75 9.08
C ALA A 82 -0.43 10.63 8.85
N PHE A 83 -0.06 9.40 9.14
CA PHE A 83 -0.91 8.22 8.96
C PHE A 83 -1.70 7.83 10.23
N HIS A 84 -1.51 8.55 11.34
CA HIS A 84 -2.14 8.25 12.65
C HIS A 84 -1.85 6.82 13.12
N THR A 85 -0.61 6.36 12.94
CA THR A 85 -0.13 5.06 13.38
C THR A 85 0.74 5.18 14.64
N GLU A 86 0.90 4.09 15.37
CA GLU A 86 1.78 4.04 16.56
C GLU A 86 3.24 4.25 16.20
N ALA A 87 3.68 3.69 15.06
CA ALA A 87 5.05 3.77 14.56
C ALA A 87 5.07 3.70 13.03
N ALA A 88 6.20 4.08 12.46
CA ALA A 88 6.51 3.88 11.04
C ALA A 88 7.96 3.41 10.90
N LEU A 89 8.23 2.62 9.87
CA LEU A 89 9.57 2.24 9.47
C LEU A 89 9.85 2.79 8.07
N VAL A 90 10.67 3.84 8.00
CA VAL A 90 10.99 4.55 6.76
C VAL A 90 12.51 4.68 6.65
N ARG A 91 13.13 3.77 5.91
CA ARG A 91 14.60 3.70 5.80
C ARG A 91 15.03 3.57 4.33
N PRO A 92 16.14 4.21 3.91
CA PRO A 92 16.64 4.10 2.54
C PRO A 92 17.15 2.68 2.20
N GLN A 93 17.41 1.85 3.21
CA GLN A 93 17.77 0.44 3.05
C GLN A 93 16.59 -0.41 2.56
N ILE A 94 15.36 0.05 2.72
CA ILE A 94 14.16 -0.56 2.12
C ILE A 94 14.07 -0.05 0.68
N THR A 95 14.61 -0.82 -0.26
CA THR A 95 14.94 -0.36 -1.62
C THR A 95 13.76 -0.34 -2.58
N CYS A 96 12.69 -1.08 -2.29
CA CYS A 96 11.49 -1.16 -3.13
C CYS A 96 10.29 -1.68 -2.34
N GLY A 97 9.11 -1.64 -2.96
CA GLY A 97 7.88 -2.13 -2.34
C GLY A 97 7.91 -3.61 -1.99
N THR A 98 8.39 -4.46 -2.90
CA THR A 98 8.54 -5.90 -2.61
C THR A 98 9.44 -6.16 -1.42
N HIS A 99 10.52 -5.39 -1.26
CA HIS A 99 11.41 -5.48 -0.09
C HIS A 99 10.68 -5.07 1.20
N ALA A 100 9.88 -4.01 1.17
CA ALA A 100 9.08 -3.59 2.32
C ALA A 100 8.09 -4.69 2.75
N LEU A 101 7.38 -5.28 1.78
CA LEU A 101 6.44 -6.38 2.04
C LEU A 101 7.15 -7.64 2.54
N ALA A 102 8.30 -8.00 1.96
CA ALA A 102 9.11 -9.12 2.41
C ALA A 102 9.60 -8.95 3.86
N ILE A 103 10.07 -7.75 4.23
CA ILE A 103 10.45 -7.43 5.60
C ILE A 103 9.25 -7.58 6.55
N ALA A 104 8.09 -7.03 6.18
CA ALA A 104 6.89 -7.09 7.00
C ALA A 104 6.42 -8.55 7.22
N LEU A 105 6.46 -9.38 6.18
CA LEU A 105 6.13 -10.80 6.27
C LEU A 105 7.14 -11.56 7.15
N SER A 106 8.44 -11.41 6.88
CA SER A 106 9.49 -12.12 7.61
C SER A 106 9.60 -11.71 9.08
N ALA A 107 9.25 -10.46 9.41
CA ALA A 107 9.23 -9.98 10.80
C ALA A 107 8.10 -10.58 11.64
N ASN A 108 7.06 -11.10 11.00
CA ASN A 108 5.84 -11.55 11.68
C ASN A 108 5.57 -13.06 11.53
N LEU A 109 6.36 -13.77 10.76
CA LEU A 109 6.17 -15.20 10.46
C LEU A 109 7.41 -15.99 10.83
N LEU A 110 7.22 -17.05 11.61
CA LEU A 110 8.25 -18.00 12.01
C LEU A 110 8.02 -19.36 11.35
N PRO A 111 9.04 -20.25 11.30
CA PRO A 111 8.86 -21.63 10.85
C PRO A 111 7.72 -22.33 11.60
N GLY A 112 6.78 -22.88 10.85
CA GLY A 112 5.56 -23.51 11.38
C GLY A 112 4.31 -22.62 11.35
N ASP A 113 4.46 -21.31 11.18
CA ASP A 113 3.34 -20.40 11.01
C ASP A 113 2.72 -20.50 9.62
N GLU A 114 1.52 -19.99 9.49
CA GLU A 114 0.78 -19.87 8.24
C GLU A 114 0.44 -18.42 7.93
N MET A 115 0.69 -18.02 6.68
CA MET A 115 0.16 -16.82 6.05
C MET A 115 -1.12 -17.16 5.30
N LEU A 116 -2.22 -16.51 5.62
CA LEU A 116 -3.52 -16.64 4.94
C LEU A 116 -3.83 -15.39 4.12
N ALA A 117 -3.80 -15.49 2.79
CA ALA A 117 -4.25 -14.42 1.90
C ALA A 117 -5.77 -14.49 1.75
N ILE A 118 -6.50 -13.40 2.05
CA ILE A 118 -7.97 -13.37 2.11
C ILE A 118 -8.63 -12.40 1.11
N SER A 119 -7.83 -11.83 0.23
CA SER A 119 -8.27 -11.00 -0.91
C SER A 119 -7.93 -11.62 -2.26
N GLY A 120 -7.79 -12.94 -2.28
CA GLY A 120 -7.28 -13.70 -3.41
C GLY A 120 -5.74 -13.74 -3.42
N LYS A 121 -5.19 -14.11 -4.57
CA LYS A 121 -3.75 -14.26 -4.76
C LYS A 121 -3.02 -12.92 -4.57
N PRO A 122 -1.93 -12.87 -3.80
CA PRO A 122 -1.08 -11.68 -3.68
C PRO A 122 -0.48 -11.25 -5.02
N TYR A 123 0.02 -10.01 -5.05
CA TYR A 123 0.68 -9.46 -6.23
C TYR A 123 1.85 -10.36 -6.68
N ASP A 124 2.09 -10.41 -7.98
CA ASP A 124 3.02 -11.35 -8.62
C ASP A 124 4.46 -11.30 -8.08
N THR A 125 4.94 -10.11 -7.69
CA THR A 125 6.29 -9.97 -7.09
C THR A 125 6.41 -10.62 -5.72
N LEU A 126 5.30 -10.89 -5.02
CA LEU A 126 5.30 -11.63 -3.76
C LEU A 126 5.29 -13.16 -3.94
N GLU A 127 4.99 -13.65 -5.14
CA GLU A 127 4.96 -15.10 -5.39
C GLU A 127 6.29 -15.77 -5.07
N GLU A 128 7.39 -15.13 -5.43
CA GLU A 128 8.75 -15.63 -5.13
C GLU A 128 9.10 -15.48 -3.65
N VAL A 129 8.73 -14.38 -3.03
CA VAL A 129 8.95 -14.14 -1.59
C VAL A 129 8.23 -15.20 -0.75
N ILE A 130 6.97 -15.50 -1.09
CA ILE A 130 6.15 -16.50 -0.39
C ILE A 130 6.60 -17.93 -0.73
N GLY A 131 7.03 -18.16 -1.96
CA GLY A 131 7.37 -19.49 -2.50
C GLY A 131 6.20 -20.15 -3.23
N LEU A 132 5.26 -19.37 -3.77
CA LEU A 132 4.23 -19.84 -4.71
C LEU A 132 4.85 -20.13 -6.08
N ARG A 133 5.84 -19.36 -6.46
CA ARG A 133 6.79 -19.65 -7.52
C ARG A 133 8.08 -20.11 -6.87
N GLU A 134 8.66 -21.19 -7.37
CA GLU A 134 9.90 -21.75 -6.83
C GLU A 134 11.00 -20.67 -6.82
N SER A 135 11.50 -20.39 -5.62
CA SER A 135 12.50 -19.36 -5.40
C SER A 135 13.32 -19.71 -4.16
N PRO A 136 14.67 -19.66 -4.25
CA PRO A 136 15.53 -19.81 -3.09
C PRO A 136 15.26 -18.75 -2.02
N CYS A 137 15.39 -19.15 -0.77
CA CYS A 137 15.18 -18.27 0.40
C CYS A 137 13.74 -17.72 0.53
N SER A 138 12.75 -18.41 -0.05
CA SER A 138 11.33 -18.06 0.14
C SER A 138 10.84 -18.41 1.54
N LEU A 139 9.73 -17.79 1.96
CA LEU A 139 9.07 -18.11 3.25
C LEU A 139 8.74 -19.61 3.36
N LYS A 140 8.36 -20.24 2.24
CA LYS A 140 8.10 -21.68 2.17
C LYS A 140 9.34 -22.51 2.52
N GLU A 141 10.52 -22.14 2.04
CA GLU A 141 11.77 -22.82 2.38
C GLU A 141 12.14 -22.65 3.85
N TYR A 142 11.75 -21.53 4.45
CA TYR A 142 11.89 -21.29 5.89
C TYR A 142 10.81 -21.97 6.73
N GLY A 143 9.94 -22.78 6.12
CA GLY A 143 8.92 -23.55 6.84
C GLY A 143 7.65 -22.79 7.18
N VAL A 144 7.38 -21.66 6.52
CA VAL A 144 6.11 -20.95 6.59
C VAL A 144 5.15 -21.52 5.56
N SER A 145 3.94 -21.84 5.96
CA SER A 145 2.88 -22.30 5.05
C SER A 145 2.06 -21.15 4.51
N TYR A 146 1.44 -21.38 3.35
CA TYR A 146 0.55 -20.41 2.69
C TYR A 146 -0.80 -21.05 2.42
N ALA A 147 -1.85 -20.30 2.72
CA ALA A 147 -3.22 -20.61 2.34
C ALA A 147 -3.88 -19.37 1.70
N GLN A 148 -4.95 -19.61 0.95
CA GLN A 148 -5.66 -18.55 0.23
C GLN A 148 -7.16 -18.76 0.31
N VAL A 149 -7.89 -17.67 0.46
CA VAL A 149 -9.32 -17.57 0.24
C VAL A 149 -9.55 -16.56 -0.89
N ASP A 150 -10.18 -17.03 -1.95
CA ASP A 150 -10.53 -16.18 -3.08
C ASP A 150 -11.76 -15.31 -2.75
N LEU A 151 -11.90 -14.22 -3.48
CA LEU A 151 -13.11 -13.41 -3.45
C LEU A 151 -14.26 -14.18 -4.08
N ARG A 152 -15.48 -13.81 -3.70
CA ARG A 152 -16.69 -14.28 -4.38
C ARG A 152 -16.74 -13.75 -5.83
N GLU A 153 -17.63 -14.31 -6.63
CA GLU A 153 -17.81 -13.92 -8.04
C GLU A 153 -18.17 -12.43 -8.20
N ASP A 154 -18.85 -11.85 -7.21
CA ASP A 154 -19.19 -10.43 -7.17
C ASP A 154 -18.05 -9.52 -6.69
N GLY A 155 -16.87 -10.08 -6.37
CA GLY A 155 -15.71 -9.38 -5.87
C GLY A 155 -15.73 -9.09 -4.36
N SER A 156 -16.76 -9.54 -3.64
CA SER A 156 -16.85 -9.38 -2.19
C SER A 156 -16.02 -10.42 -1.43
N PHE A 157 -15.72 -10.14 -0.15
CA PHE A 157 -15.02 -11.09 0.73
C PHE A 157 -15.91 -12.27 1.12
N ASP A 158 -15.38 -13.48 1.08
CA ASP A 158 -16.07 -14.68 1.55
C ASP A 158 -15.79 -14.91 3.05
N PHE A 159 -16.50 -14.19 3.91
CA PHE A 159 -16.37 -14.28 5.36
C PHE A 159 -16.51 -15.73 5.90
N PRO A 160 -17.50 -16.54 5.48
CA PRO A 160 -17.59 -17.93 5.90
C PRO A 160 -16.39 -18.79 5.48
N ALA A 161 -15.81 -18.55 4.30
CA ALA A 161 -14.64 -19.28 3.85
C ALA A 161 -13.38 -18.85 4.63
N ILE A 162 -13.26 -17.56 4.92
CA ILE A 162 -12.19 -17.03 5.77
C ILE A 162 -12.23 -17.65 7.16
N GLU A 163 -13.39 -17.70 7.81
CA GLU A 163 -13.57 -18.33 9.13
C GLU A 163 -13.14 -19.79 9.12
N ARG A 164 -13.55 -20.56 8.11
CA ARG A 164 -13.17 -21.97 7.98
C ARG A 164 -11.68 -22.19 7.70
N ALA A 165 -11.02 -21.23 7.04
CA ALA A 165 -9.60 -21.31 6.72
C ALA A 165 -8.70 -20.97 7.91
N LEU A 166 -9.20 -20.18 8.86
CA LEU A 166 -8.46 -19.85 10.07
C LEU A 166 -8.21 -21.10 10.92
N ASN A 167 -6.96 -21.30 11.32
CA ASN A 167 -6.54 -22.42 12.14
C ASN A 167 -5.45 -22.00 13.16
N ASP A 168 -4.97 -22.93 13.97
CA ASP A 168 -4.00 -22.62 15.03
C ASP A 168 -2.66 -22.08 14.48
N LYS A 169 -2.26 -22.50 13.28
CA LYS A 169 -1.03 -22.06 12.61
C LYS A 169 -1.16 -20.69 11.93
N THR A 170 -2.39 -20.27 11.60
CA THR A 170 -2.61 -18.99 10.92
C THR A 170 -2.18 -17.84 11.82
N LYS A 171 -1.04 -17.26 11.53
CA LYS A 171 -0.42 -16.18 12.30
C LYS A 171 -0.71 -14.82 11.71
N LEU A 172 -0.74 -14.74 10.38
CA LEU A 172 -0.87 -13.50 9.63
C LEU A 172 -1.91 -13.63 8.52
N ILE A 173 -2.78 -12.64 8.45
CA ILE A 173 -3.70 -12.42 7.34
C ILE A 173 -3.12 -11.37 6.42
N HIS A 174 -3.04 -11.68 5.14
CA HIS A 174 -2.64 -10.75 4.09
C HIS A 174 -3.84 -10.25 3.30
N ILE A 175 -3.96 -8.92 3.21
CA ILE A 175 -5.03 -8.21 2.47
C ILE A 175 -4.36 -7.32 1.44
N GLN A 176 -4.53 -7.60 0.16
CA GLN A 176 -4.11 -6.70 -0.91
C GLN A 176 -5.23 -5.73 -1.24
N ARG A 177 -5.07 -4.45 -0.90
CA ARG A 177 -6.08 -3.41 -1.13
C ARG A 177 -6.23 -3.09 -2.61
N SER A 178 -5.13 -2.85 -3.32
CA SER A 178 -5.15 -2.52 -4.74
C SER A 178 -5.58 -3.72 -5.59
N LYS A 179 -6.19 -3.45 -6.72
CA LYS A 179 -6.56 -4.51 -7.67
C LYS A 179 -5.36 -5.12 -8.43
N GLY A 180 -4.21 -4.44 -8.43
CA GLY A 180 -3.09 -4.84 -9.29
C GLY A 180 -3.53 -4.93 -10.75
N TYR A 181 -3.28 -6.07 -11.39
CA TYR A 181 -3.73 -6.36 -12.76
C TYR A 181 -5.12 -7.02 -12.84
N ALA A 182 -5.76 -7.26 -11.71
CA ALA A 182 -7.10 -7.86 -11.68
C ALA A 182 -8.18 -6.88 -12.15
N THR A 183 -9.31 -7.40 -12.61
CA THR A 183 -10.46 -6.61 -13.06
C THR A 183 -11.39 -6.17 -11.94
N ARG A 184 -11.18 -6.66 -10.71
CA ARG A 184 -11.96 -6.28 -9.53
C ARG A 184 -11.74 -4.81 -9.15
N PRO A 185 -12.66 -4.15 -8.45
CA PRO A 185 -12.40 -2.83 -7.86
C PRO A 185 -11.35 -2.92 -6.73
N SER A 186 -10.73 -1.79 -6.38
CA SER A 186 -9.93 -1.66 -5.15
C SER A 186 -10.87 -1.57 -3.96
N PHE A 187 -10.43 -2.09 -2.80
CA PHE A 187 -11.24 -2.05 -1.58
C PHE A 187 -11.20 -0.68 -0.92
N SER A 188 -12.31 -0.24 -0.37
CA SER A 188 -12.39 0.94 0.47
C SER A 188 -11.75 0.70 1.85
N VAL A 189 -11.48 1.78 2.58
CA VAL A 189 -10.96 1.69 3.96
C VAL A 189 -12.00 1.05 4.88
N GLU A 190 -13.28 1.33 4.66
CA GLU A 190 -14.41 0.77 5.39
C GLU A 190 -14.52 -0.74 5.22
N GLU A 191 -14.43 -1.24 3.99
CA GLU A 191 -14.47 -2.67 3.69
C GLU A 191 -13.30 -3.41 4.37
N ILE A 192 -12.09 -2.85 4.29
CA ILE A 192 -10.92 -3.42 4.97
C ILE A 192 -11.10 -3.36 6.49
N GLY A 193 -11.64 -2.28 7.04
CA GLY A 193 -11.93 -2.14 8.46
C GLY A 193 -12.90 -3.21 8.96
N GLN A 194 -13.99 -3.47 8.23
CA GLN A 194 -14.95 -4.53 8.53
C GLN A 194 -14.30 -5.93 8.47
N LEU A 195 -13.46 -6.15 7.45
CA LEU A 195 -12.74 -7.42 7.29
C LEU A 195 -11.77 -7.68 8.47
N ILE A 196 -10.99 -6.66 8.86
CA ILE A 196 -10.07 -6.75 10.01
C ILE A 196 -10.85 -7.02 11.30
N ALA A 197 -11.96 -6.30 11.54
CA ALA A 197 -12.80 -6.50 12.72
C ALA A 197 -13.35 -7.93 12.77
N PHE A 198 -13.82 -8.48 11.65
CA PHE A 198 -14.26 -9.85 11.55
C PHE A 198 -13.13 -10.83 11.89
N CYS A 199 -11.96 -10.70 11.26
CA CYS A 199 -10.82 -11.59 11.51
C CYS A 199 -10.38 -11.55 12.97
N LYS A 200 -10.34 -10.36 13.58
CA LYS A 200 -10.03 -10.19 15.01
C LYS A 200 -11.10 -10.78 15.93
N SER A 201 -12.36 -10.83 15.51
CA SER A 201 -13.41 -11.50 16.29
C SER A 201 -13.26 -13.03 16.28
N CYS A 202 -12.78 -13.62 15.17
CA CYS A 202 -12.51 -15.04 15.04
C CYS A 202 -11.21 -15.45 15.77
N LYS A 203 -10.16 -14.63 15.63
CA LYS A 203 -8.83 -14.89 16.22
C LYS A 203 -8.22 -13.57 16.72
N PRO A 204 -8.38 -13.19 18.00
CA PRO A 204 -7.97 -11.88 18.52
C PRO A 204 -6.50 -11.51 18.32
N ASP A 205 -5.61 -12.49 18.38
CA ASP A 205 -4.16 -12.31 18.27
C ASP A 205 -3.65 -12.34 16.82
N ILE A 206 -4.54 -12.51 15.83
CA ILE A 206 -4.14 -12.56 14.41
C ILE A 206 -3.51 -11.23 13.97
N ILE A 207 -2.43 -11.30 13.24
CA ILE A 207 -1.82 -10.13 12.62
C ILE A 207 -2.52 -9.87 11.28
N CYS A 208 -3.01 -8.64 11.08
CA CYS A 208 -3.61 -8.22 9.83
C CYS A 208 -2.63 -7.29 9.09
N MET A 209 -2.06 -7.77 8.01
CA MET A 209 -1.18 -7.03 7.13
C MET A 209 -1.96 -6.55 5.91
N VAL A 210 -2.01 -5.24 5.71
CA VAL A 210 -2.64 -4.63 4.53
C VAL A 210 -1.56 -4.15 3.57
N ASP A 211 -1.50 -4.78 2.39
CA ASP A 211 -0.71 -4.27 1.28
C ASP A 211 -1.47 -3.12 0.62
N ASN A 212 -1.04 -1.91 0.93
CA ASN A 212 -1.57 -0.66 0.38
C ASN A 212 -0.49 0.11 -0.42
N LEU A 213 0.42 -0.62 -1.05
CA LEU A 213 1.60 -0.06 -1.70
C LEU A 213 1.25 0.73 -2.95
N SER A 214 0.36 0.22 -3.77
CA SER A 214 -0.04 0.86 -5.03
C SER A 214 -1.29 1.72 -4.87
N LEU A 215 -1.13 2.90 -4.27
CA LEU A 215 -2.21 3.88 -4.08
C LEU A 215 -2.69 4.55 -5.38
N ILE A 216 -1.96 4.39 -6.47
CA ILE A 216 -2.23 5.03 -7.77
C ILE A 216 -3.53 4.55 -8.44
N HIS A 217 -4.16 3.51 -7.93
CA HIS A 217 -5.40 2.91 -8.46
C HIS A 217 -6.63 3.23 -7.62
N ILE A 218 -6.55 4.22 -6.73
CA ILE A 218 -7.64 4.63 -5.84
C ILE A 218 -8.34 5.85 -6.41
#